data_58e615faf9a34bd5416fb0d05a84cef9
#
_entry.id   58e615faf9a34bd5416fb0d05a84cef9
#
_cell.length_a   1.000
_cell.length_b   1.000
_cell.length_c   1.000
_cell.angle_alpha   90.00
_cell.angle_beta   90.00
_cell.angle_gamma   90.00
#
_symmetry.space_group_name_H-M   'P 1'
#
loop_
_entity.id
_entity.type
_entity.pdbx_description
1 polymer ?
#
loop_
_entity_poly.entity_id
_entity_poly.type
_entity_poly.pdbx_seq_one_letter_code
_entity_poly.pdbx_strand_id
1 'polypeptide(L)'
;MTGDVRLRRLGQADLPLCLALARERGFSGGAPAWRLAFAAGEIHGAETADGSLAGAAVLLPFAGRVASLAVAVAPRRERRGIARALVAHALAAAGTADVQMHAPGAALAFCERVGFQVVGATVRFAGAPRGSAPSPRGLALRPVGGADLAGILAQDEIAFGAPRRTLLEALLPASARVALATGGGRPVGYGVAWEDGDAVAIGPIVAEDPAAALLLAGHLAAGHALPVRVDVPADRAPMLAWARGAGLSRLGTAALLSRGGRPLPGRRERIHALVTASLA
;
A
#
# COMPACT_ATOMS: atom_id res chain seq x y z
N MET A 1 -23.99 19.40 -4.68
CA MET A 1 -23.79 20.57 -3.81
C MET A 1 -22.99 20.11 -2.59
N THR A 2 -21.71 20.49 -2.48
CA THR A 2 -20.82 20.17 -1.35
C THR A 2 -20.82 21.29 -0.30
N GLY A 3 -21.99 21.94 -0.11
CA GLY A 3 -22.12 23.17 0.67
C GLY A 3 -21.63 23.16 2.13
N ASP A 4 -21.33 21.99 2.70
CA ASP A 4 -20.99 21.85 4.11
C ASP A 4 -19.50 21.52 4.36
N VAL A 5 -18.66 21.47 3.34
CA VAL A 5 -17.25 21.10 3.50
C VAL A 5 -16.32 21.98 2.68
N ARG A 6 -15.16 22.30 3.26
CA ARG A 6 -14.06 22.99 2.60
C ARG A 6 -12.96 21.99 2.26
N LEU A 7 -12.53 21.94 1.00
CA LEU A 7 -11.35 21.18 0.61
C LEU A 7 -10.08 21.97 0.95
N ARG A 8 -9.14 21.33 1.65
CA ARG A 8 -7.82 21.90 1.93
C ARG A 8 -6.73 20.84 1.94
N ARG A 9 -5.52 21.25 1.73
CA ARG A 9 -4.34 20.40 1.95
C ARG A 9 -4.14 20.19 3.45
N LEU A 10 -3.87 18.95 3.84
CA LEU A 10 -3.54 18.57 5.21
C LEU A 10 -2.02 18.50 5.38
N GLY A 11 -1.56 18.85 6.58
CA GLY A 11 -0.18 18.71 7.01
C GLY A 11 -0.03 17.72 8.16
N GLN A 12 1.20 17.51 8.65
CA GLN A 12 1.43 16.59 9.76
C GLN A 12 0.69 16.96 11.05
N ALA A 13 0.41 18.25 11.27
CA ALA A 13 -0.40 18.72 12.40
C ALA A 13 -1.84 18.19 12.37
N ASP A 14 -2.35 17.80 11.18
CA ASP A 14 -3.69 17.24 11.00
C ASP A 14 -3.75 15.72 11.24
N LEU A 15 -2.63 15.07 11.60
CA LEU A 15 -2.59 13.63 11.88
C LEU A 15 -3.69 13.18 12.86
N PRO A 16 -4.01 13.90 13.95
CA PRO A 16 -5.10 13.51 14.85
C PRO A 16 -6.48 13.44 14.13
N LEU A 17 -6.76 14.35 13.20
CA LEU A 17 -7.99 14.36 12.41
C LEU A 17 -8.05 13.17 11.44
N CYS A 18 -6.92 12.86 10.80
CA CYS A 18 -6.79 11.69 9.93
C CYS A 18 -7.03 10.38 10.70
N LEU A 19 -6.47 10.25 11.90
CA LEU A 19 -6.67 9.10 12.77
C LEU A 19 -8.11 8.98 13.28
N ALA A 20 -8.78 10.09 13.56
CA ALA A 20 -10.20 10.11 13.92
C ALA A 20 -11.07 9.59 12.76
N LEU A 21 -10.82 10.06 11.53
CA LEU A 21 -11.50 9.58 10.32
C LEU A 21 -11.25 8.08 10.07
N ALA A 22 -10.00 7.62 10.22
CA ALA A 22 -9.64 6.22 10.05
C ALA A 22 -10.37 5.32 11.05
N ARG A 23 -10.43 5.72 12.33
CA ARG A 23 -11.18 5.01 13.38
C ARG A 23 -12.68 4.94 13.09
N GLU A 24 -13.28 6.06 12.65
CA GLU A 24 -14.71 6.11 12.29
C GLU A 24 -15.02 5.18 11.11
N ARG A 25 -14.07 5.00 10.18
CA ARG A 25 -14.17 4.06 9.06
C ARG A 25 -13.87 2.61 9.42
N GLY A 26 -13.36 2.34 10.61
CA GLY A 26 -12.91 1.01 11.01
C GLY A 26 -11.65 0.54 10.25
N PHE A 27 -10.81 1.47 9.82
CA PHE A 27 -9.53 1.12 9.18
C PHE A 27 -8.51 0.64 10.22
N SER A 28 -7.86 -0.46 9.93
CA SER A 28 -6.84 -1.07 10.78
C SER A 28 -5.46 -0.39 10.69
N GLY A 29 -5.29 0.60 9.81
CA GLY A 29 -4.03 1.36 9.69
C GLY A 29 -3.87 2.38 10.81
N GLY A 30 -2.63 2.53 11.30
CA GLY A 30 -2.27 3.43 12.39
C GLY A 30 -1.58 4.72 11.94
N ALA A 31 -1.03 5.45 12.91
CA ALA A 31 -0.23 6.65 12.67
C ALA A 31 0.97 6.42 11.72
N PRO A 32 1.67 5.27 11.72
CA PRO A 32 2.78 5.03 10.80
C PRO A 32 2.37 5.13 9.33
N ALA A 33 1.25 4.53 8.91
CA ALA A 33 0.78 4.63 7.52
C ALA A 33 0.47 6.07 7.10
N TRP A 34 -0.14 6.87 7.99
CA TRP A 34 -0.40 8.28 7.73
C TRP A 34 0.89 9.10 7.64
N ARG A 35 1.88 8.83 8.52
CA ARG A 35 3.19 9.50 8.44
C ARG A 35 3.91 9.20 7.13
N LEU A 36 3.87 7.96 6.65
CA LEU A 36 4.39 7.60 5.34
C LEU A 36 3.66 8.34 4.22
N ALA A 37 2.33 8.45 4.30
CA ALA A 37 1.53 9.20 3.33
C ALA A 37 1.90 10.70 3.33
N PHE A 38 2.07 11.32 4.49
CA PHE A 38 2.54 12.71 4.61
C PHE A 38 3.97 12.91 4.08
N ALA A 39 4.85 11.94 4.27
CA ALA A 39 6.22 12.01 3.79
C ALA A 39 6.34 11.83 2.28
N ALA A 40 5.49 10.96 1.69
CA ALA A 40 5.61 10.53 0.30
C ALA A 40 4.64 11.20 -0.67
N GLY A 41 3.66 11.99 -0.15
CA GLY A 41 2.61 12.52 -1.02
C GLY A 41 1.86 13.73 -0.48
N GLU A 42 0.69 13.90 -1.02
CA GLU A 42 -0.24 14.98 -0.68
C GLU A 42 -1.53 14.41 -0.10
N ILE A 43 -1.98 15.00 0.99
CA ILE A 43 -3.25 14.63 1.62
C ILE A 43 -4.18 15.83 1.57
N HIS A 44 -5.38 15.62 1.04
CA HIS A 44 -6.43 16.62 0.95
C HIS A 44 -7.62 16.20 1.82
N GLY A 45 -8.05 17.08 2.72
CA GLY A 45 -9.19 16.87 3.60
C GLY A 45 -10.42 17.62 3.12
N ALA A 46 -11.59 17.02 3.29
CA ALA A 46 -12.87 17.69 3.25
C ALA A 46 -13.26 18.03 4.70
N GLU A 47 -12.97 19.27 5.12
CA GLU A 47 -13.18 19.76 6.48
C GLU A 47 -14.60 20.33 6.64
N THR A 48 -15.26 19.98 7.71
CA THR A 48 -16.58 20.52 8.10
C THR A 48 -16.45 21.81 8.91
N ALA A 49 -17.53 22.54 9.09
CA ALA A 49 -17.53 23.79 9.83
C ALA A 49 -17.11 23.66 11.31
N ASP A 50 -17.25 22.47 11.90
CA ASP A 50 -16.80 22.13 13.25
C ASP A 50 -15.31 21.71 13.33
N GLY A 51 -14.58 21.79 12.19
CA GLY A 51 -13.16 21.43 12.11
C GLY A 51 -12.86 19.94 11.99
N SER A 52 -13.87 19.07 11.96
CA SER A 52 -13.67 17.62 11.75
C SER A 52 -13.48 17.30 10.26
N LEU A 53 -12.91 16.12 9.95
CA LEU A 53 -12.81 15.63 8.57
C LEU A 53 -14.06 14.81 8.19
N ALA A 54 -14.78 15.27 7.19
CA ALA A 54 -15.82 14.50 6.52
C ALA A 54 -15.25 13.44 5.57
N GLY A 55 -14.00 13.64 5.12
CA GLY A 55 -13.27 12.69 4.28
C GLY A 55 -11.86 13.18 3.99
N ALA A 56 -11.03 12.28 3.45
CA ALA A 56 -9.68 12.58 3.02
C ALA A 56 -9.31 11.79 1.75
N ALA A 57 -8.46 12.38 0.92
CA ALA A 57 -7.80 11.75 -0.21
C ALA A 57 -6.29 11.80 0.00
N VAL A 58 -5.62 10.67 -0.14
CA VAL A 58 -4.17 10.53 -0.15
C VAL A 58 -3.74 10.32 -1.59
N LEU A 59 -2.92 11.21 -2.12
CA LEU A 59 -2.31 11.11 -3.44
C LEU A 59 -0.81 10.93 -3.28
N LEU A 60 -0.27 9.81 -3.73
CA LEU A 60 1.16 9.54 -3.77
C LEU A 60 1.65 9.64 -5.21
N PRO A 61 2.26 10.76 -5.63
CA PRO A 61 2.81 10.92 -6.96
C PRO A 61 4.18 10.25 -7.07
N PHE A 62 4.40 9.49 -8.13
CA PHE A 62 5.67 8.81 -8.43
C PHE A 62 6.23 9.36 -9.74
N ALA A 63 7.07 10.40 -9.62
CA ALA A 63 7.77 11.08 -10.71
C ALA A 63 6.88 11.51 -11.89
N GLY A 64 5.62 11.88 -11.63
CA GLY A 64 4.67 12.31 -12.66
C GLY A 64 4.22 11.21 -13.64
N ARG A 65 4.67 9.96 -13.45
CA ARG A 65 4.34 8.81 -14.33
C ARG A 65 3.17 7.99 -13.80
N VAL A 66 3.21 7.68 -12.51
CA VAL A 66 2.16 6.92 -11.80
C VAL A 66 1.79 7.68 -10.54
N ALA A 67 0.54 7.59 -10.13
CA ALA A 67 0.12 8.04 -8.83
C ALA A 67 -0.80 7.00 -8.16
N SER A 68 -0.62 6.78 -6.86
CA SER A 68 -1.56 5.98 -6.07
C SER A 68 -2.54 6.90 -5.36
N LEU A 69 -3.82 6.60 -5.43
CA LEU A 69 -4.90 7.34 -4.81
C LEU A 69 -5.65 6.48 -3.81
N ALA A 70 -5.80 6.96 -2.59
CA ALA A 70 -6.71 6.39 -1.60
C ALA A 70 -7.70 7.45 -1.12
N VAL A 71 -8.98 7.07 -0.97
CA VAL A 71 -10.03 7.99 -0.53
C VAL A 71 -10.86 7.37 0.58
N ALA A 72 -11.09 8.13 1.62
CA ALA A 72 -11.97 7.78 2.73
C ALA A 72 -12.99 8.88 2.97
N VAL A 73 -14.25 8.51 3.26
CA VAL A 73 -15.30 9.42 3.68
C VAL A 73 -15.95 8.88 4.95
N ALA A 74 -16.16 9.71 5.95
CA ALA A 74 -16.81 9.33 7.19
C ALA A 74 -18.20 8.70 6.91
N PRO A 75 -18.57 7.56 7.53
CA PRO A 75 -19.82 6.86 7.21
C PRO A 75 -21.06 7.74 7.27
N ARG A 76 -21.15 8.60 8.29
CA ARG A 76 -22.25 9.57 8.48
C ARG A 76 -22.30 10.69 7.42
N ARG A 77 -21.27 10.81 6.57
CA ARG A 77 -21.12 11.83 5.52
C ARG A 77 -21.15 11.24 4.11
N GLU A 78 -21.41 9.95 3.97
CA GLU A 78 -21.53 9.29 2.67
C GLU A 78 -22.71 9.84 1.86
N ARG A 79 -22.70 9.63 0.54
CA ARG A 79 -23.72 10.04 -0.44
C ARG A 79 -23.96 11.55 -0.55
N ARG A 80 -23.06 12.39 0.01
CA ARG A 80 -23.10 13.86 -0.07
C ARG A 80 -22.17 14.45 -1.13
N GLY A 81 -21.63 13.62 -2.06
CA GLY A 81 -20.73 14.07 -3.11
C GLY A 81 -19.28 14.29 -2.68
N ILE A 82 -18.94 14.10 -1.38
CA ILE A 82 -17.60 14.36 -0.81
C ILE A 82 -16.53 13.50 -1.49
N ALA A 83 -16.76 12.19 -1.65
CA ALA A 83 -15.83 11.31 -2.33
C ALA A 83 -15.54 11.77 -3.77
N ARG A 84 -16.59 12.21 -4.51
CA ARG A 84 -16.46 12.72 -5.87
C ARG A 84 -15.61 13.99 -5.93
N ALA A 85 -15.83 14.91 -4.99
CA ALA A 85 -15.05 16.15 -4.92
C ALA A 85 -13.58 15.87 -4.59
N LEU A 86 -13.30 14.99 -3.62
CA LEU A 86 -11.94 14.57 -3.27
C LEU A 86 -11.22 13.89 -4.42
N VAL A 87 -11.89 12.95 -5.12
CA VAL A 87 -11.32 12.28 -6.30
C VAL A 87 -11.03 13.28 -7.41
N ALA A 88 -11.98 14.17 -7.73
CA ALA A 88 -11.78 15.19 -8.78
C ALA A 88 -10.59 16.11 -8.45
N HIS A 89 -10.47 16.54 -7.19
CA HIS A 89 -9.37 17.36 -6.72
C HIS A 89 -8.02 16.62 -6.82
N ALA A 90 -7.94 15.37 -6.35
CA ALA A 90 -6.73 14.56 -6.43
C ALA A 90 -6.31 14.25 -7.89
N LEU A 91 -7.28 13.98 -8.77
CA LEU A 91 -7.01 13.77 -10.19
C LEU A 91 -6.48 15.02 -10.89
N ALA A 92 -6.97 16.21 -10.51
CA ALA A 92 -6.42 17.47 -11.01
C ALA A 92 -4.97 17.68 -10.56
N ALA A 93 -4.64 17.33 -9.31
CA ALA A 93 -3.28 17.38 -8.78
C ALA A 93 -2.35 16.32 -9.42
N ALA A 94 -2.87 15.13 -9.75
CA ALA A 94 -2.11 14.07 -10.41
C ALA A 94 -1.72 14.41 -11.86
N GLY A 95 -2.40 15.36 -12.50
CA GLY A 95 -2.11 15.79 -13.87
C GLY A 95 -2.28 14.68 -14.90
N THR A 96 -1.19 14.35 -15.62
CA THR A 96 -1.17 13.32 -16.67
C THR A 96 -0.74 11.94 -16.19
N ALA A 97 -0.44 11.77 -14.90
CA ALA A 97 0.00 10.49 -14.37
C ALA A 97 -1.06 9.39 -14.52
N ASP A 98 -0.62 8.16 -14.70
CA ASP A 98 -1.49 6.98 -14.62
C ASP A 98 -1.90 6.74 -13.16
N VAL A 99 -3.15 7.05 -12.83
CA VAL A 99 -3.65 6.94 -11.44
C VAL A 99 -4.21 5.56 -11.19
N GLN A 100 -3.69 4.91 -10.15
CA GLN A 100 -4.19 3.65 -9.62
C GLN A 100 -4.83 3.82 -8.24
N MET A 101 -5.76 2.93 -7.88
CA MET A 101 -6.33 2.86 -6.53
C MET A 101 -6.80 1.46 -6.17
N HIS A 102 -6.92 1.18 -4.89
CA HIS A 102 -7.58 -0.02 -4.40
C HIS A 102 -8.93 0.34 -3.79
N ALA A 103 -9.95 -0.43 -4.13
CA ALA A 103 -11.30 -0.20 -3.62
C ALA A 103 -12.00 -1.50 -3.22
N PRO A 104 -12.75 -1.52 -2.10
CA PRO A 104 -13.62 -2.64 -1.76
C PRO A 104 -14.78 -2.76 -2.76
N GLY A 105 -15.36 -3.97 -2.88
CA GLY A 105 -16.46 -4.22 -3.82
C GLY A 105 -17.62 -3.23 -3.73
N ALA A 106 -17.97 -2.78 -2.53
CA ALA A 106 -19.03 -1.79 -2.32
C ALA A 106 -18.76 -0.41 -2.96
N ALA A 107 -17.48 -0.08 -3.26
CA ALA A 107 -17.11 1.19 -3.88
C ALA A 107 -16.95 1.11 -5.41
N LEU A 108 -17.01 -0.08 -6.03
CA LEU A 108 -16.71 -0.26 -7.46
C LEU A 108 -17.60 0.59 -8.36
N ALA A 109 -18.91 0.56 -8.16
CA ALA A 109 -19.84 1.36 -8.96
C ALA A 109 -19.59 2.87 -8.87
N PHE A 110 -19.05 3.36 -7.74
CA PHE A 110 -18.59 4.73 -7.62
C PHE A 110 -17.30 4.96 -8.41
N CYS A 111 -16.32 4.08 -8.28
CA CYS A 111 -15.03 4.19 -8.96
C CYS A 111 -15.21 4.19 -10.49
N GLU A 112 -16.08 3.34 -11.02
CA GLU A 112 -16.43 3.30 -12.46
C GLU A 112 -17.03 4.63 -12.93
N ARG A 113 -17.97 5.20 -12.17
CA ARG A 113 -18.57 6.53 -12.49
C ARG A 113 -17.59 7.69 -12.50
N VAL A 114 -16.47 7.57 -11.78
CA VAL A 114 -15.40 8.58 -11.78
C VAL A 114 -14.23 8.24 -12.71
N GLY A 115 -14.43 7.23 -13.59
CA GLY A 115 -13.54 6.91 -14.69
C GLY A 115 -12.45 5.89 -14.40
N PHE A 116 -12.59 5.10 -13.32
CA PHE A 116 -11.69 3.98 -13.02
C PHE A 116 -12.26 2.66 -13.52
N GLN A 117 -11.39 1.75 -13.91
CA GLN A 117 -11.73 0.40 -14.34
C GLN A 117 -10.87 -0.62 -13.60
N VAL A 118 -11.44 -1.79 -13.33
CA VAL A 118 -10.74 -2.88 -12.66
C VAL A 118 -9.68 -3.47 -13.58
N VAL A 119 -8.45 -3.54 -13.09
CA VAL A 119 -7.28 -4.12 -13.80
C VAL A 119 -6.65 -5.27 -13.01
N GLY A 120 -7.11 -5.53 -11.79
CA GLY A 120 -6.62 -6.60 -10.93
C GLY A 120 -7.32 -6.62 -9.58
N ALA A 121 -6.75 -7.35 -8.64
CA ALA A 121 -7.24 -7.39 -7.27
C ALA A 121 -6.11 -7.67 -6.28
N THR A 122 -6.34 -7.36 -5.01
CA THR A 122 -5.44 -7.63 -3.88
C THR A 122 -6.22 -8.32 -2.78
N VAL A 123 -5.64 -9.37 -2.23
CA VAL A 123 -6.20 -10.12 -1.11
C VAL A 123 -5.43 -9.77 0.16
N ARG A 124 -6.14 -9.35 1.18
CA ARG A 124 -5.57 -9.08 2.51
C ARG A 124 -5.67 -10.30 3.40
N PHE A 125 -4.55 -10.65 4.01
CA PHE A 125 -4.46 -11.66 5.05
C PHE A 125 -3.91 -11.04 6.33
N ALA A 126 -4.33 -11.58 7.49
CA ALA A 126 -3.73 -11.24 8.79
C ALA A 126 -3.84 -12.39 9.78
N GLY A 127 -3.00 -12.34 10.82
CA GLY A 127 -2.99 -13.29 11.92
C GLY A 127 -1.60 -13.51 12.49
N ALA A 128 -1.48 -14.42 13.43
CA ALA A 128 -0.21 -14.90 13.96
C ALA A 128 0.31 -16.02 13.05
N PRO A 129 1.44 -15.81 12.33
CA PRO A 129 1.97 -16.81 11.42
C PRO A 129 2.48 -18.03 12.19
N ARG A 130 2.27 -19.23 11.62
CA ARG A 130 2.73 -20.51 12.13
C ARG A 130 3.65 -21.19 11.11
N GLY A 131 4.54 -22.05 11.60
CA GLY A 131 5.47 -22.81 10.76
C GLY A 131 6.77 -22.07 10.47
N SER A 132 7.68 -22.74 9.78
CA SER A 132 8.98 -22.21 9.38
C SER A 132 8.94 -21.57 8.00
N ALA A 133 9.81 -20.58 7.78
CA ALA A 133 10.02 -20.02 6.46
C ALA A 133 10.50 -21.11 5.48
N PRO A 134 10.02 -21.09 4.22
CA PRO A 134 10.61 -21.91 3.18
C PRO A 134 12.11 -21.61 3.04
N SER A 135 12.91 -22.63 2.81
CA SER A 135 14.36 -22.48 2.58
C SER A 135 14.74 -23.07 1.21
N PRO A 136 14.47 -22.35 0.12
CA PRO A 136 14.77 -22.81 -1.23
C PRO A 136 16.28 -22.95 -1.44
N ARG A 137 16.71 -24.02 -2.15
CA ARG A 137 18.13 -24.22 -2.47
C ARG A 137 18.66 -23.07 -3.34
N GLY A 138 19.89 -22.63 -3.07
CA GLY A 138 20.56 -21.58 -3.85
C GLY A 138 20.11 -20.15 -3.54
N LEU A 139 19.18 -19.97 -2.62
CA LEU A 139 18.80 -18.66 -2.10
C LEU A 139 19.27 -18.49 -0.65
N ALA A 140 19.65 -17.27 -0.31
CA ALA A 140 20.01 -16.88 1.05
C ALA A 140 19.38 -15.52 1.40
N LEU A 141 19.24 -15.26 2.69
CA LEU A 141 18.85 -13.96 3.20
C LEU A 141 20.04 -13.24 3.81
N ARG A 142 20.09 -11.94 3.64
CA ARG A 142 21.00 -11.10 4.40
C ARG A 142 20.34 -9.79 4.83
N PRO A 143 20.81 -9.15 5.92
CA PRO A 143 20.43 -7.81 6.29
C PRO A 143 20.76 -6.81 5.17
N VAL A 144 20.01 -5.71 5.15
CA VAL A 144 20.27 -4.56 4.27
C VAL A 144 21.35 -3.67 4.89
N GLY A 145 22.33 -3.30 4.09
CA GLY A 145 23.36 -2.30 4.44
C GLY A 145 23.15 -1.01 3.65
N GLY A 146 23.87 0.05 4.05
CA GLY A 146 23.73 1.36 3.39
C GLY A 146 24.00 1.38 1.88
N ALA A 147 24.90 0.51 1.41
CA ALA A 147 25.20 0.37 -0.01
C ALA A 147 24.08 -0.29 -0.86
N ASP A 148 23.11 -0.92 -0.21
CA ASP A 148 22.02 -1.65 -0.89
C ASP A 148 20.89 -0.76 -1.37
N LEU A 149 20.74 0.44 -0.81
CA LEU A 149 19.60 1.33 -1.08
C LEU A 149 19.41 1.59 -2.57
N ALA A 150 20.49 1.88 -3.29
CA ALA A 150 20.43 2.12 -4.74
C ALA A 150 19.90 0.90 -5.50
N GLY A 151 20.33 -0.31 -5.13
CA GLY A 151 19.86 -1.56 -5.70
C GLY A 151 18.39 -1.86 -5.39
N ILE A 152 17.95 -1.58 -4.16
CA ILE A 152 16.55 -1.72 -3.75
C ILE A 152 15.67 -0.77 -4.58
N LEU A 153 16.05 0.50 -4.68
CA LEU A 153 15.30 1.50 -5.45
C LEU A 153 15.21 1.13 -6.94
N ALA A 154 16.27 0.61 -7.52
CA ALA A 154 16.28 0.17 -8.92
C ALA A 154 15.37 -1.06 -9.14
N GLN A 155 15.42 -2.07 -8.26
CA GLN A 155 14.54 -3.24 -8.33
C GLN A 155 13.07 -2.83 -8.18
N ASP A 156 12.79 -1.92 -7.25
CA ASP A 156 11.45 -1.40 -7.00
C ASP A 156 10.90 -0.64 -8.21
N GLU A 157 11.69 0.25 -8.79
CA GLU A 157 11.30 1.02 -9.98
C GLU A 157 10.99 0.11 -11.16
N ILE A 158 11.81 -0.91 -11.41
CA ILE A 158 11.55 -1.91 -12.45
C ILE A 158 10.22 -2.62 -12.21
N ALA A 159 9.96 -3.03 -10.98
CA ALA A 159 8.73 -3.75 -10.61
C ALA A 159 7.50 -2.84 -10.66
N PHE A 160 7.59 -1.64 -10.12
CA PHE A 160 6.46 -0.72 -10.00
C PHE A 160 6.22 0.10 -11.28
N GLY A 161 7.27 0.38 -12.06
CA GLY A 161 7.20 1.15 -13.31
C GLY A 161 7.36 2.67 -13.11
N ALA A 162 7.64 3.10 -11.88
CA ALA A 162 7.98 4.47 -11.55
C ALA A 162 8.79 4.49 -10.24
N PRO A 163 9.70 5.46 -10.03
CA PRO A 163 10.49 5.54 -8.82
C PRO A 163 9.62 5.91 -7.61
N ARG A 164 9.60 5.02 -6.60
CA ARG A 164 8.94 5.27 -5.30
C ARG A 164 9.95 5.68 -4.23
N ARG A 165 11.01 6.39 -4.64
CA ARG A 165 12.14 6.77 -3.79
C ARG A 165 11.68 7.40 -2.48
N THR A 166 10.89 8.46 -2.52
CA THR A 166 10.46 9.19 -1.31
C THR A 166 9.70 8.29 -0.33
N LEU A 167 8.85 7.39 -0.85
CA LEU A 167 8.13 6.42 -0.03
C LEU A 167 9.09 5.42 0.62
N LEU A 168 10.03 4.86 -0.14
CA LEU A 168 10.97 3.86 0.38
C LEU A 168 12.00 4.47 1.33
N GLU A 169 12.50 5.68 1.06
CA GLU A 169 13.41 6.40 1.96
C GLU A 169 12.76 6.75 3.30
N ALA A 170 11.44 6.96 3.34
CA ALA A 170 10.68 7.13 4.58
C ALA A 170 10.38 5.80 5.27
N LEU A 171 10.08 4.74 4.50
CA LEU A 171 9.67 3.43 5.02
C LEU A 171 10.85 2.64 5.60
N LEU A 172 11.96 2.52 4.86
CA LEU A 172 13.06 1.63 5.23
C LEU A 172 13.67 1.93 6.62
N PRO A 173 13.98 3.19 6.99
CA PRO A 173 14.52 3.50 8.33
C PRO A 173 13.52 3.27 9.46
N ALA A 174 12.21 3.37 9.18
CA ALA A 174 11.14 3.20 10.16
C ALA A 174 10.67 1.73 10.31
N SER A 175 11.31 0.81 9.57
CA SER A 175 10.88 -0.59 9.51
C SER A 175 11.49 -1.43 10.62
N ALA A 176 10.72 -2.37 11.15
CA ALA A 176 11.15 -3.34 12.14
C ALA A 176 12.17 -4.34 11.56
N ARG A 177 12.03 -4.66 10.28
CA ARG A 177 12.95 -5.57 9.56
C ARG A 177 12.96 -5.27 8.07
N VAL A 178 14.17 -5.23 7.51
CA VAL A 178 14.39 -5.18 6.06
C VAL A 178 15.35 -6.30 5.69
N ALA A 179 15.06 -7.04 4.63
CA ALA A 179 15.87 -8.16 4.20
C ALA A 179 16.05 -8.17 2.68
N LEU A 180 17.22 -8.66 2.24
CA LEU A 180 17.52 -8.97 0.85
C LEU A 180 17.55 -10.47 0.67
N ALA A 181 16.90 -10.97 -0.37
CA ALA A 181 17.12 -12.30 -0.89
C ALA A 181 18.25 -12.25 -1.92
N THR A 182 19.19 -13.18 -1.81
CA THR A 182 20.33 -13.31 -2.73
C THR A 182 20.31 -14.67 -3.40
N GLY A 183 20.67 -14.71 -4.67
CA GLY A 183 20.83 -15.94 -5.47
C GLY A 183 22.00 -15.77 -6.41
N GLY A 184 22.88 -16.78 -6.51
CA GLY A 184 24.10 -16.68 -7.32
C GLY A 184 25.00 -15.49 -6.92
N GLY A 185 25.03 -15.12 -5.63
CA GLY A 185 25.85 -14.01 -5.12
C GLY A 185 25.30 -12.60 -5.35
N ARG A 186 24.15 -12.43 -6.02
CA ARG A 186 23.53 -11.13 -6.29
C ARG A 186 22.16 -10.97 -5.60
N PRO A 187 21.70 -9.73 -5.31
CA PRO A 187 20.34 -9.49 -4.84
C PRO A 187 19.31 -9.87 -5.92
N VAL A 188 18.33 -10.70 -5.55
CA VAL A 188 17.22 -11.15 -6.40
C VAL A 188 15.86 -10.69 -5.88
N GLY A 189 15.83 -10.00 -4.75
CA GLY A 189 14.62 -9.43 -4.18
C GLY A 189 14.88 -8.77 -2.84
N TYR A 190 13.93 -7.94 -2.43
CA TYR A 190 13.91 -7.32 -1.11
C TYR A 190 12.52 -7.37 -0.50
N GLY A 191 12.45 -7.22 0.80
CA GLY A 191 11.19 -7.12 1.50
C GLY A 191 11.31 -6.39 2.82
N VAL A 192 10.17 -5.93 3.31
CA VAL A 192 10.06 -5.06 4.49
C VAL A 192 8.99 -5.58 5.43
N ALA A 193 9.25 -5.48 6.74
CA ALA A 193 8.25 -5.62 7.78
C ALA A 193 8.25 -4.34 8.64
N TRP A 194 7.10 -3.69 8.81
CA TRP A 194 6.97 -2.43 9.51
C TRP A 194 5.69 -2.39 10.34
N GLU A 195 5.75 -1.73 11.49
CA GLU A 195 4.60 -1.61 12.37
C GLU A 195 3.58 -0.61 11.83
N ASP A 196 2.31 -1.01 11.78
CA ASP A 196 1.19 -0.16 11.36
C ASP A 196 -0.03 -0.40 12.25
N GLY A 197 -0.11 0.35 13.32
CA GLY A 197 -1.19 0.25 14.29
C GLY A 197 -1.07 -0.99 15.16
N ASP A 198 -2.02 -1.90 15.01
CA ASP A 198 -2.16 -3.14 15.80
C ASP A 198 -1.55 -4.38 15.11
N ALA A 199 -0.84 -4.18 14.00
CA ALA A 199 -0.24 -5.25 13.23
C ALA A 199 1.13 -4.86 12.67
N VAL A 200 1.92 -5.85 12.31
CA VAL A 200 3.12 -5.69 11.47
C VAL A 200 2.74 -5.92 10.02
N ALA A 201 2.86 -4.90 9.18
CA ALA A 201 2.64 -5.02 7.76
C ALA A 201 3.86 -5.67 7.09
N ILE A 202 3.63 -6.74 6.33
CA ILE A 202 4.65 -7.44 5.54
C ILE A 202 4.54 -6.95 4.10
N GLY A 203 5.45 -6.10 3.72
CA GLY A 203 5.52 -5.50 2.39
C GLY A 203 6.15 -4.10 2.41
N PRO A 204 6.67 -3.67 1.23
CA PRO A 204 6.63 -4.39 -0.04
C PRO A 204 7.50 -5.64 -0.02
N ILE A 205 7.13 -6.65 -0.84
CA ILE A 205 8.01 -7.73 -1.24
C ILE A 205 8.14 -7.67 -2.76
N VAL A 206 9.33 -7.37 -3.23
CA VAL A 206 9.69 -7.34 -4.65
C VAL A 206 10.77 -8.38 -4.89
N ALA A 207 10.53 -9.30 -5.82
CA ALA A 207 11.47 -10.39 -6.12
C ALA A 207 11.39 -10.79 -7.59
N GLU A 208 12.49 -11.36 -8.11
CA GLU A 208 12.58 -11.83 -9.49
C GLU A 208 11.72 -13.07 -9.72
N ASP A 209 11.56 -13.90 -8.68
CA ASP A 209 10.82 -15.16 -8.74
C ASP A 209 10.04 -15.43 -7.44
N PRO A 210 9.04 -16.33 -7.48
CA PRO A 210 8.24 -16.68 -6.31
C PRO A 210 9.02 -17.32 -5.17
N ALA A 211 10.12 -18.05 -5.41
CA ALA A 211 10.88 -18.72 -4.36
C ALA A 211 11.59 -17.70 -3.47
N ALA A 212 12.19 -16.67 -4.07
CA ALA A 212 12.78 -15.54 -3.34
C ALA A 212 11.72 -14.76 -2.55
N ALA A 213 10.54 -14.56 -3.13
CA ALA A 213 9.42 -13.90 -2.44
C ALA A 213 8.94 -14.69 -1.22
N LEU A 214 8.80 -16.00 -1.33
CA LEU A 214 8.37 -16.88 -0.22
C LEU A 214 9.42 -16.92 0.90
N LEU A 215 10.71 -16.96 0.54
CA LEU A 215 11.80 -16.87 1.51
C LEU A 215 11.75 -15.57 2.31
N LEU A 216 11.57 -14.43 1.62
CA LEU A 216 11.39 -13.11 2.25
C LEU A 216 10.14 -13.09 3.13
N ALA A 217 8.99 -13.54 2.62
CA ALA A 217 7.72 -13.52 3.34
C ALA A 217 7.79 -14.30 4.66
N GLY A 218 8.34 -15.51 4.62
CA GLY A 218 8.50 -16.34 5.82
C GLY A 218 9.44 -15.70 6.85
N HIS A 219 10.57 -15.12 6.41
CA HIS A 219 11.50 -14.43 7.29
C HIS A 219 10.90 -13.16 7.91
N LEU A 220 10.23 -12.35 7.09
CA LEU A 220 9.65 -11.09 7.52
C LEU A 220 8.46 -11.28 8.45
N ALA A 221 7.71 -12.36 8.30
CA ALA A 221 6.55 -12.65 9.14
C ALA A 221 6.92 -13.27 10.50
N ALA A 222 8.13 -13.80 10.67
CA ALA A 222 8.50 -14.55 11.86
C ALA A 222 8.85 -13.66 13.06
N GLY A 223 8.47 -14.11 14.28
CA GLY A 223 9.00 -13.58 15.55
C GLY A 223 8.48 -12.20 15.96
N HIS A 224 7.31 -11.77 15.46
CA HIS A 224 6.66 -10.55 15.92
C HIS A 224 5.71 -10.83 17.09
N ALA A 225 5.63 -9.88 18.02
CA ALA A 225 4.65 -9.92 19.12
C ALA A 225 3.23 -9.57 18.65
N LEU A 226 3.14 -8.67 17.66
CA LEU A 226 1.88 -8.30 17.02
C LEU A 226 1.53 -9.27 15.88
N PRO A 227 0.23 -9.43 15.55
CA PRO A 227 -0.16 -10.17 14.35
C PRO A 227 0.43 -9.52 13.11
N VAL A 228 0.70 -10.33 12.08
CA VAL A 228 1.14 -9.80 10.79
C VAL A 228 -0.04 -9.55 9.87
N ARG A 229 0.14 -8.61 8.94
CA ARG A 229 -0.80 -8.30 7.86
C ARG A 229 -0.04 -8.26 6.54
N VAL A 230 -0.58 -8.89 5.51
CA VAL A 230 0.00 -8.88 4.16
C VAL A 230 -1.07 -8.63 3.10
N ASP A 231 -0.80 -7.71 2.17
CA ASP A 231 -1.62 -7.39 1.02
C ASP A 231 -1.00 -8.02 -0.23
N VAL A 232 -1.57 -9.12 -0.72
CA VAL A 232 -1.04 -9.95 -1.80
C VAL A 232 -1.83 -9.72 -3.08
N PRO A 233 -1.20 -9.37 -4.23
CA PRO A 233 -1.89 -9.34 -5.52
C PRO A 233 -2.54 -10.70 -5.82
N ALA A 234 -3.78 -10.70 -6.29
CA ALA A 234 -4.62 -11.90 -6.39
C ALA A 234 -4.12 -12.95 -7.40
N ASP A 235 -3.25 -12.55 -8.31
CA ASP A 235 -2.59 -13.39 -9.30
C ASP A 235 -1.25 -14.00 -8.81
N ARG A 236 -0.85 -13.77 -7.55
CA ARG A 236 0.35 -14.36 -6.92
C ARG A 236 0.00 -15.64 -6.18
N ALA A 237 -0.40 -16.67 -6.92
CA ALA A 237 -0.84 -17.95 -6.35
C ALA A 237 0.11 -18.54 -5.30
N PRO A 238 1.46 -18.54 -5.47
CA PRO A 238 2.39 -19.03 -4.44
C PRO A 238 2.31 -18.26 -3.12
N MET A 239 2.18 -16.92 -3.18
CA MET A 239 2.05 -16.08 -1.99
C MET A 239 0.72 -16.27 -1.29
N LEU A 240 -0.38 -16.43 -2.04
CA LEU A 240 -1.69 -16.74 -1.49
C LEU A 240 -1.70 -18.11 -0.79
N ALA A 241 -1.02 -19.10 -1.36
CA ALA A 241 -0.86 -20.43 -0.77
C ALA A 241 -0.03 -20.36 0.53
N TRP A 242 1.09 -19.62 0.50
CA TRP A 242 1.93 -19.39 1.68
C TRP A 242 1.13 -18.74 2.81
N ALA A 243 0.39 -17.66 2.54
CA ALA A 243 -0.37 -16.96 3.57
C ALA A 243 -1.38 -17.88 4.28
N ARG A 244 -2.10 -18.73 3.49
CA ARG A 244 -3.01 -19.74 4.06
C ARG A 244 -2.25 -20.83 4.85
N GLY A 245 -1.15 -21.36 4.28
CA GLY A 245 -0.32 -22.37 4.92
C GLY A 245 0.33 -21.89 6.22
N ALA A 246 0.68 -20.60 6.30
CA ALA A 246 1.14 -19.94 7.52
C ALA A 246 0.02 -19.68 8.55
N GLY A 247 -1.22 -20.09 8.27
CA GLY A 247 -2.36 -19.92 9.19
C GLY A 247 -2.93 -18.51 9.24
N LEU A 248 -2.62 -17.66 8.25
CA LEU A 248 -3.21 -16.32 8.18
C LEU A 248 -4.66 -16.40 7.66
N SER A 249 -5.54 -15.66 8.29
CA SER A 249 -6.94 -15.54 7.89
C SER A 249 -7.09 -14.50 6.77
N ARG A 250 -7.90 -14.81 5.75
CA ARG A 250 -8.29 -13.85 4.72
C ARG A 250 -9.27 -12.84 5.32
N LEU A 251 -8.92 -11.55 5.29
CA LEU A 251 -9.77 -10.47 5.80
C LEU A 251 -10.66 -9.87 4.71
N GLY A 252 -10.23 -9.91 3.45
CA GLY A 252 -11.00 -9.32 2.36
C GLY A 252 -10.24 -9.27 1.05
N THR A 253 -10.92 -8.70 0.05
CA THR A 253 -10.35 -8.42 -1.27
C THR A 253 -10.70 -7.00 -1.66
N ALA A 254 -9.72 -6.28 -2.20
CA ALA A 254 -9.91 -4.99 -2.84
C ALA A 254 -9.60 -5.11 -4.34
N ALA A 255 -10.43 -4.52 -5.19
CA ALA A 255 -10.11 -4.40 -6.60
C ALA A 255 -8.97 -3.40 -6.78
N LEU A 256 -8.00 -3.72 -7.63
CA LEU A 256 -7.03 -2.79 -8.16
C LEU A 256 -7.64 -2.14 -9.41
N LEU A 257 -7.72 -0.82 -9.40
CA LEU A 257 -8.30 -0.05 -10.50
C LEU A 257 -7.26 0.91 -11.07
N SER A 258 -7.34 1.14 -12.39
CA SER A 258 -6.61 2.22 -13.04
C SER A 258 -7.56 3.19 -13.73
N ARG A 259 -7.17 4.45 -13.82
CA ARG A 259 -7.94 5.46 -14.53
C ARG A 259 -7.90 5.18 -16.03
N GLY A 260 -9.09 5.05 -16.64
CA GLY A 260 -9.23 4.70 -18.05
C GLY A 260 -8.88 3.26 -18.39
N GLY A 261 -8.69 2.37 -17.40
CA GLY A 261 -8.44 0.94 -17.62
C GLY A 261 -7.08 0.62 -18.24
N ARG A 262 -6.14 1.57 -18.28
CA ARG A 262 -4.82 1.33 -18.84
C ARG A 262 -4.04 0.30 -18.02
N PRO A 263 -3.26 -0.58 -18.67
CA PRO A 263 -2.32 -1.43 -17.97
C PRO A 263 -1.36 -0.60 -17.13
N LEU A 264 -1.11 -1.02 -15.89
CA LEU A 264 -0.14 -0.35 -15.04
C LEU A 264 1.28 -0.64 -15.54
N PRO A 265 2.18 0.35 -15.54
CA PRO A 265 3.55 0.18 -16.00
C PRO A 265 4.36 -0.70 -15.04
N GLY A 266 5.57 -1.09 -15.48
CA GLY A 266 6.50 -1.89 -14.71
C GLY A 266 6.30 -3.39 -14.88
N ARG A 267 7.19 -4.13 -14.24
CA ARG A 267 7.14 -5.58 -14.18
C ARG A 267 6.37 -6.01 -12.93
N ARG A 268 5.05 -5.77 -12.95
CA ARG A 268 4.16 -5.96 -11.80
C ARG A 268 4.16 -7.40 -11.28
N GLU A 269 4.51 -8.37 -12.12
CA GLU A 269 4.70 -9.76 -11.71
C GLU A 269 5.78 -9.94 -10.64
N ARG A 270 6.70 -8.98 -10.49
CA ARG A 270 7.75 -8.97 -9.45
C ARG A 270 7.27 -8.43 -8.10
N ILE A 271 6.08 -7.83 -8.05
CA ILE A 271 5.48 -7.39 -6.78
C ILE A 271 4.69 -8.57 -6.19
N HIS A 272 5.15 -9.09 -5.07
CA HIS A 272 4.56 -10.24 -4.39
C HIS A 272 3.75 -9.85 -3.15
N ALA A 273 4.06 -8.71 -2.54
CA ALA A 273 3.24 -8.06 -1.52
C ALA A 273 3.35 -6.55 -1.67
N LEU A 274 2.28 -5.83 -1.37
CA LEU A 274 2.24 -4.37 -1.42
C LEU A 274 2.82 -3.76 -0.13
N VAL A 275 3.19 -2.46 -0.15
CA VAL A 275 3.41 -1.70 1.10
C VAL A 275 2.15 -1.81 1.96
N THR A 276 1.05 -1.35 1.46
CA THR A 276 -0.35 -1.64 1.81
C THR A 276 -1.21 -1.31 0.60
N ALA A 277 -2.46 -1.77 0.56
CA ALA A 277 -3.39 -1.45 -0.52
C ALA A 277 -3.70 0.06 -0.63
N SER A 278 -3.44 0.85 0.40
CA SER A 278 -3.65 2.31 0.39
C SER A 278 -2.42 3.13 0.01
N LEU A 279 -1.21 2.53 0.03
CA LEU A 279 0.07 3.19 -0.26
C LEU A 279 0.79 2.56 -1.48
N ALA A 280 0.16 1.60 -2.16
CA ALA A 280 0.75 0.81 -3.25
C ALA A 280 0.80 1.58 -4.57
#